data_7f1bcbec462a6d4195e13c7a32bdde83
#
_entry.id   7f1bcbec462a6d4195e13c7a32bdde83
#
_cell.length_a   1.000
_cell.length_b   1.000
_cell.length_c   1.000
_cell.angle_alpha   90.00
_cell.angle_beta   90.00
_cell.angle_gamma   90.00
#
_symmetry.space_group_name_H-M   'P 1'
#
loop_
_entity.id
_entity.type
_entity.pdbx_description
1 polymer ?
#
loop_
_entity_poly.entity_id
_entity_poly.type
_entity_poly.pdbx_seq_one_letter_code
_entity_poly.pdbx_strand_id
1 'polypeptide(L)'
;MARRDVDKKLLRDQRQLRYGYTIAVKNLLGMATQVVVKDHIPVSRHEQIKVKLDDARPQPAEQTDLNLLEWQLSLTGGAEQTVRYDYIVEHPRSLQVVGLLD
;
A
#
# COMPACT_ATOMS: atom_id res chain seq x y z
N MET A 1 -9.89 -9.46 -2.94
CA MET A 1 -9.55 -8.93 -4.27
C MET A 1 -8.77 -7.63 -4.13
N ALA A 2 -7.72 -7.47 -4.89
CA ALA A 2 -6.91 -6.26 -4.89
C ALA A 2 -7.07 -5.50 -6.21
N ARG A 3 -7.10 -4.19 -6.12
CA ARG A 3 -7.20 -3.30 -7.27
C ARG A 3 -6.10 -2.25 -7.18
N ARG A 4 -5.44 -1.97 -8.30
CA ARG A 4 -4.38 -0.98 -8.37
C ARG A 4 -4.82 0.23 -9.19
N ASP A 5 -4.67 1.42 -8.62
CA ASP A 5 -4.88 2.69 -9.29
C ASP A 5 -3.56 3.44 -9.34
N VAL A 6 -3.28 4.10 -10.45
CA VAL A 6 -2.05 4.86 -10.65
C VAL A 6 -2.41 6.28 -11.05
N ASP A 7 -1.81 7.25 -10.37
CA ASP A 7 -1.96 8.67 -10.66
C ASP A 7 -0.58 9.31 -10.82
N LYS A 8 -0.44 10.23 -11.77
CA LYS A 8 0.83 10.89 -12.08
C LYS A 8 0.70 12.37 -11.88
N LYS A 9 1.65 12.95 -11.13
CA LYS A 9 1.75 14.39 -10.93
C LYS A 9 3.13 14.88 -11.28
N LEU A 10 3.19 16.13 -11.81
CA LEU A 10 4.43 16.82 -12.07
C LEU A 10 4.57 17.97 -11.07
N LEU A 11 5.62 17.93 -10.25
CA LEU A 11 5.93 18.94 -9.24
C LEU A 11 7.32 19.51 -9.52
N ARG A 12 7.38 20.69 -10.17
CA ARG A 12 8.65 21.31 -10.59
C ARG A 12 9.45 20.33 -11.44
N ASP A 13 10.68 19.99 -10.97
CA ASP A 13 11.55 19.02 -11.64
C ASP A 13 11.34 17.60 -11.14
N GLN A 14 10.34 17.39 -10.32
CA GLN A 14 10.01 16.10 -9.72
C GLN A 14 8.73 15.56 -10.32
N ARG A 15 8.68 14.24 -10.53
CA ARG A 15 7.47 13.53 -10.83
C ARG A 15 7.03 12.74 -9.61
N GLN A 16 5.73 12.70 -9.41
CA GLN A 16 5.13 11.92 -8.33
C GLN A 16 4.16 10.92 -8.94
N LEU A 17 4.37 9.65 -8.66
CA LEU A 17 3.48 8.57 -9.05
C LEU A 17 2.75 8.06 -7.80
N ARG A 18 1.43 7.95 -7.88
CA ARG A 18 0.63 7.44 -6.79
C ARG A 18 0.05 6.09 -7.20
N TYR A 19 0.21 5.10 -6.32
CA TYR A 19 -0.33 3.76 -6.49
C TYR A 19 -1.29 3.45 -5.36
N GLY A 20 -2.49 2.99 -5.69
CA GLY A 20 -3.49 2.64 -4.69
C GLY A 20 -3.91 1.19 -4.78
N TYR A 21 -4.17 0.58 -3.62
CA TYR A 21 -4.62 -0.81 -3.51
C TYR A 21 -5.83 -0.89 -2.60
N THR A 22 -6.73 -1.79 -2.94
CA THR A 22 -7.91 -2.12 -2.13
C THR A 22 -7.95 -3.62 -1.97
N ILE A 23 -8.01 -4.08 -0.71
CA ILE A 23 -8.07 -5.50 -0.37
C ILE A 23 -9.35 -5.74 0.41
N ALA A 24 -10.23 -6.60 -0.11
CA ALA A 24 -11.45 -6.99 0.59
C ALA A 24 -11.19 -8.31 1.32
N VAL A 25 -11.50 -8.32 2.62
CA VAL A 25 -11.32 -9.49 3.49
C VAL A 25 -12.66 -9.86 4.07
N LYS A 26 -13.07 -11.12 3.90
CA LYS A 26 -14.34 -11.61 4.42
C LYS A 26 -14.11 -12.82 5.32
N ASN A 27 -14.76 -12.81 6.49
CA ASN A 27 -14.75 -13.95 7.40
C ASN A 27 -15.88 -14.90 6.99
N LEU A 28 -15.51 -16.05 6.45
CA LEU A 28 -16.47 -17.08 6.02
C LEU A 28 -16.84 -18.05 7.14
N LEU A 29 -16.24 -17.90 8.33
CA LEU A 29 -16.54 -18.73 9.47
C LEU A 29 -17.80 -18.23 10.18
N GLY A 30 -18.46 -19.14 10.92
CA GLY A 30 -19.62 -18.79 11.73
C GLY A 30 -19.30 -18.12 13.05
N MET A 31 -18.05 -17.80 13.31
CA MET A 31 -17.59 -17.22 14.57
C MET A 31 -16.64 -16.07 14.31
N ALA A 32 -16.46 -15.22 15.33
CA ALA A 32 -15.50 -14.13 15.28
C ALA A 32 -14.07 -14.68 15.13
N THR A 33 -13.27 -14.01 14.31
CA THR A 33 -11.90 -14.44 14.00
C THR A 33 -11.01 -13.20 13.85
N GLN A 34 -9.75 -13.36 14.24
CA GLN A 34 -8.73 -12.37 13.94
C GLN A 34 -8.02 -12.74 12.63
N VAL A 35 -7.87 -11.75 11.75
CA VAL A 35 -7.23 -11.94 10.47
C VAL A 35 -6.04 -11.00 10.39
N VAL A 36 -4.90 -11.52 9.96
CA VAL A 36 -3.69 -10.73 9.73
C VAL A 36 -3.56 -10.56 8.22
N VAL A 37 -3.52 -9.30 7.77
CA VAL A 37 -3.30 -8.96 6.37
C VAL A 37 -1.89 -8.43 6.24
N LYS A 38 -1.11 -9.00 5.33
CA LYS A 38 0.26 -8.57 5.07
C LYS A 38 0.39 -8.16 3.62
N ASP A 39 1.08 -7.05 3.40
CA ASP A 39 1.40 -6.57 2.07
C ASP A 39 2.72 -5.80 2.16
N HIS A 40 3.14 -5.22 1.06
CA HIS A 40 4.37 -4.44 1.04
C HIS A 40 4.26 -3.32 0.00
N ILE A 41 5.07 -2.28 0.20
CA ILE A 41 5.32 -1.26 -0.82
C ILE A 41 6.80 -1.35 -1.20
N PRO A 42 7.17 -0.85 -2.40
CA PRO A 42 8.56 -0.95 -2.86
C PRO A 42 9.54 -0.25 -1.93
N VAL A 43 10.76 -0.76 -1.89
CA VAL A 43 11.89 -0.13 -1.22
C VAL A 43 12.78 0.46 -2.30
N SER A 44 13.02 1.78 -2.25
CA SER A 44 13.92 2.42 -3.19
C SER A 44 15.36 2.17 -2.80
N ARG A 45 16.19 1.79 -3.78
CA ARG A 45 17.63 1.65 -3.63
C ARG A 45 18.39 2.77 -4.29
N HIS A 46 17.66 3.81 -4.73
CA HIS A 46 18.25 4.97 -5.39
C HIS A 46 17.92 6.21 -4.56
N GLU A 47 18.94 6.98 -4.18
CA GLU A 47 18.75 8.12 -3.27
C GLU A 47 17.84 9.22 -3.84
N GLN A 48 17.71 9.32 -5.16
CA GLN A 48 16.84 10.30 -5.81
C GLN A 48 15.40 9.81 -5.98
N ILE A 49 15.15 8.55 -5.72
CA ILE A 49 13.81 7.96 -5.77
C ILE A 49 13.34 7.72 -4.34
N LYS A 50 12.19 8.30 -4.00
CA LYS A 50 11.63 8.15 -2.65
C LYS A 50 10.29 7.45 -2.75
N VAL A 51 10.10 6.44 -1.91
CA VAL A 51 8.84 5.69 -1.80
C VAL A 51 8.33 5.84 -0.37
N LYS A 52 7.07 6.25 -0.23
CA LYS A 52 6.48 6.38 1.10
C LYS A 52 5.00 6.02 1.07
N LEU A 53 4.54 5.43 2.16
CA LEU A 53 3.13 5.22 2.40
C LEU A 53 2.46 6.59 2.60
N ASP A 54 1.40 6.87 1.85
CA ASP A 54 0.70 8.16 1.92
C ASP A 54 -0.55 8.06 2.77
N ASP A 55 -1.48 7.19 2.41
CA ASP A 55 -2.72 7.01 3.13
C ASP A 55 -2.99 5.52 3.32
N ALA A 56 -3.60 5.18 4.44
CA ALA A 56 -4.01 3.81 4.71
C ALA A 56 -5.24 3.81 5.62
N ARG A 57 -6.22 2.98 5.27
CA ARG A 57 -7.47 2.85 6.02
C ARG A 57 -7.88 1.38 6.09
N PRO A 58 -7.85 0.77 7.27
CA PRO A 58 -7.31 1.32 8.51
C PRO A 58 -5.80 1.50 8.44
N GLN A 59 -5.23 2.20 9.40
CA GLN A 59 -3.78 2.32 9.51
C GLN A 59 -3.18 0.94 9.79
N PRO A 60 -2.04 0.60 9.17
CA PRO A 60 -1.40 -0.65 9.49
C PRO A 60 -0.92 -0.68 10.94
N ALA A 61 -1.00 -1.85 11.54
CA ALA A 61 -0.49 -2.04 12.90
C ALA A 61 1.04 -1.95 12.92
N GLU A 62 1.67 -2.28 11.81
CA GLU A 62 3.12 -2.25 11.68
C GLU A 62 3.54 -1.91 10.26
N GLN A 63 4.62 -1.14 10.16
CA GLN A 63 5.34 -0.90 8.92
C GLN A 63 6.83 -1.03 9.23
N THR A 64 7.50 -1.97 8.57
CA THR A 64 8.91 -2.22 8.80
C THR A 64 9.80 -1.33 7.95
N ASP A 65 11.11 -1.33 8.23
CA ASP A 65 12.10 -0.60 7.43
C ASP A 65 12.19 -1.12 5.98
N LEU A 66 11.74 -2.34 5.75
CA LEU A 66 11.66 -2.93 4.41
C LEU A 66 10.29 -2.71 3.76
N ASN A 67 9.49 -1.78 4.32
CA ASN A 67 8.17 -1.43 3.83
C ASN A 67 7.19 -2.61 3.79
N LEU A 68 7.33 -3.55 4.71
CA LEU A 68 6.33 -4.58 4.95
C LEU A 68 5.23 -3.98 5.82
N LEU A 69 3.99 -4.17 5.40
CA LEU A 69 2.81 -3.63 6.08
C LEU A 69 2.01 -4.78 6.68
N GLU A 70 1.52 -4.58 7.90
CA GLU A 70 0.68 -5.57 8.56
C GLU A 70 -0.54 -4.90 9.16
N TRP A 71 -1.72 -5.48 8.89
CA TRP A 71 -2.99 -5.10 9.51
C TRP A 71 -3.50 -6.26 10.34
N GLN A 72 -4.08 -5.94 11.49
CA GLN A 72 -4.75 -6.93 12.34
C GLN A 72 -6.23 -6.57 12.40
N LEU A 73 -7.08 -7.45 11.87
CA LEU A 73 -8.50 -7.23 11.75
C LEU A 73 -9.25 -8.20 12.66
N SER A 74 -10.25 -7.69 13.37
CA SER A 74 -11.18 -8.53 14.15
C SER A 74 -12.51 -8.55 13.42
N LEU A 75 -12.89 -9.70 12.88
CA LEU A 75 -14.10 -9.84 12.08
C LEU A 75 -15.07 -10.81 12.77
N THR A 76 -16.31 -10.35 12.95
CA THR A 76 -17.39 -11.24 13.37
C THR A 76 -17.74 -12.22 12.27
N GLY A 77 -18.50 -13.27 12.58
CA GLY A 77 -18.87 -14.27 11.60
C GLY A 77 -19.61 -13.65 10.41
N GLY A 78 -19.15 -13.92 9.22
CA GLY A 78 -19.73 -13.39 7.98
C GLY A 78 -19.40 -11.94 7.68
N ALA A 79 -18.64 -11.24 8.54
CA ALA A 79 -18.30 -9.85 8.34
C ALA A 79 -17.22 -9.68 7.26
N GLU A 80 -17.27 -8.52 6.61
CA GLU A 80 -16.29 -8.12 5.59
C GLU A 80 -15.68 -6.78 5.98
N GLN A 81 -14.39 -6.63 5.74
CA GLN A 81 -13.69 -5.37 5.92
C GLN A 81 -12.77 -5.12 4.74
N THR A 82 -12.69 -3.86 4.32
CA THR A 82 -11.83 -3.43 3.23
C THR A 82 -10.62 -2.72 3.82
N VAL A 83 -9.44 -3.08 3.33
CA VAL A 83 -8.18 -2.39 3.62
C VAL A 83 -7.79 -1.62 2.36
N ARG A 84 -7.51 -0.33 2.51
CA ARG A 84 -7.06 0.52 1.41
C ARG A 84 -5.76 1.20 1.79
N TYR A 85 -4.83 1.26 0.86
CA TYR A 85 -3.62 2.03 1.07
C TYR A 85 -3.07 2.57 -0.23
N ASP A 86 -2.41 3.72 -0.15
CA ASP A 86 -1.73 4.37 -1.25
C ASP A 86 -0.28 4.59 -0.90
N TYR A 87 0.61 4.42 -1.86
CA TYR A 87 1.99 4.87 -1.71
C TYR A 87 2.37 5.79 -2.86
N ILE A 88 3.37 6.61 -2.60
CA ILE A 88 3.85 7.62 -3.53
C ILE A 88 5.29 7.31 -3.87
N VAL A 89 5.62 7.42 -5.16
CA VAL A 89 6.98 7.34 -5.66
C VAL A 89 7.34 8.71 -6.23
N GLU A 90 8.36 9.35 -5.69
CA GLU A 90 8.87 10.63 -6.15
C GLU A 90 10.23 10.42 -6.81
N HIS A 91 10.41 11.01 -7.99
CA HIS A 91 11.67 10.92 -8.72
C HIS A 91 11.88 12.14 -9.62
N PRO A 92 13.15 12.49 -9.96
CA PRO A 92 13.41 13.57 -10.91
C PRO A 92 12.84 13.28 -12.30
N ARG A 93 12.49 14.33 -13.06
CA ARG A 93 11.95 14.18 -14.41
C ARG A 93 12.87 13.42 -15.35
N SER A 94 14.17 13.61 -15.17
CA SER A 94 15.18 12.99 -16.03
C SER A 94 15.46 11.54 -15.70
N LEU A 95 14.94 11.05 -14.58
CA LEU A 95 15.19 9.70 -14.10
C LEU A 95 14.01 8.80 -14.44
N GLN A 96 14.29 7.68 -15.09
CA GLN A 96 13.27 6.69 -15.41
C GLN A 96 13.13 5.70 -14.26
N VAL A 97 11.90 5.50 -13.80
CA VAL A 97 11.61 4.55 -12.73
C VAL A 97 11.34 3.19 -13.34
N VAL A 98 12.19 2.23 -13.00
CA VAL A 98 12.09 0.85 -13.48
C VAL A 98 12.21 -0.10 -12.29
N GLY A 99 11.38 -1.12 -12.26
CA GLY A 99 11.47 -2.18 -11.26
C GLY A 99 10.85 -1.86 -9.91
N LEU A 100 10.11 -0.75 -9.78
CA LEU A 100 9.37 -0.41 -8.57
C LEU A 100 7.93 -0.91 -8.58
N LEU A 101 7.48 -1.47 -9.68
CA LEU A 101 6.16 -2.08 -9.78
C LEU A 101 6.26 -3.54 -9.37
N ASP A 102 5.46 -3.93 -8.44
CA ASP A 102 5.35 -5.32 -7.98
C ASP A 102 4.31 -6.13 -8.74
#